data_b37c76baf3bb3a78cd83b81a38442e36
#
_entry.id   b37c76baf3bb3a78cd83b81a38442e36
#
_cell.length_a   1.000
_cell.length_b   1.000
_cell.length_c   1.000
_cell.angle_alpha   90.00
_cell.angle_beta   90.00
_cell.angle_gamma   90.00
#
_symmetry.space_group_name_H-M   'P 1'
#
loop_
_entity.id
_entity.type
_entity.pdbx_description
1 polymer ?
#
loop_
_entity_poly.entity_id
_entity_poly.type
_entity_poly.pdbx_seq_one_letter_code
_entity_poly.pdbx_strand_id
1 'polypeptide(L)'
;MKNLLYREFSKGEARMLNPLQLALIGDGVYEVFIRNYILSENAGLSAHKIHVKAIQYVKAKAQSDIINALEGELKEDELYIYKRGRNAKSATVPKNANVRDYRNATGFEALVGYLYLTGKEERLNEFLLKCIEIHV
;
A
#
# COMPACT_ATOMS: atom_id res chain seq x y z
N MET A 1 16.51 -24.39 -2.08
CA MET A 1 15.06 -24.27 -2.35
C MET A 1 14.70 -22.80 -2.52
N LYS A 2 13.96 -22.47 -3.56
CA LYS A 2 13.47 -21.10 -3.73
C LYS A 2 12.41 -20.78 -2.68
N ASN A 3 12.49 -19.57 -2.12
CA ASN A 3 11.42 -19.06 -1.27
C ASN A 3 10.27 -18.61 -2.18
N LEU A 4 9.17 -19.33 -2.16
CA LEU A 4 7.99 -19.00 -2.97
C LEU A 4 7.09 -17.95 -2.32
N LEU A 5 7.29 -17.67 -1.03
CA LEU A 5 6.50 -16.67 -0.32
C LEU A 5 7.02 -15.26 -0.53
N TYR A 6 8.30 -15.13 -0.85
CA TYR A 6 8.91 -13.85 -1.05
C TYR A 6 10.12 -13.97 -1.97
N ARG A 7 10.16 -13.14 -3.00
CA ARG A 7 11.28 -13.06 -3.93
C ARG A 7 11.70 -11.59 -4.04
N GLU A 8 12.92 -11.31 -3.62
CA GLU A 8 13.42 -9.94 -3.62
C GLU A 8 13.81 -9.45 -5.01
N PHE A 9 13.46 -8.19 -5.29
CA PHE A 9 13.89 -7.46 -6.48
C PHE A 9 14.91 -6.42 -6.05
N SER A 10 15.89 -6.12 -6.90
CA SER A 10 16.78 -5.00 -6.66
C SER A 10 16.00 -3.69 -6.85
N LYS A 11 16.52 -2.59 -6.31
CA LYS A 11 15.91 -1.26 -6.53
C LYS A 11 15.79 -0.95 -8.02
N GLY A 12 16.83 -1.25 -8.79
CA GLY A 12 16.84 -1.00 -10.24
C GLY A 12 15.77 -1.79 -10.96
N GLU A 13 15.65 -3.09 -10.64
CA GLU A 13 14.62 -3.93 -11.22
C GLU A 13 13.22 -3.45 -10.87
N ALA A 14 12.99 -3.13 -9.59
CA ALA A 14 11.68 -2.67 -9.13
C ALA A 14 11.28 -1.33 -9.77
N ARG A 15 12.24 -0.42 -9.97
CA ARG A 15 11.97 0.86 -10.63
C ARG A 15 11.56 0.69 -12.08
N MET A 16 11.97 -0.39 -12.73
CA MET A 16 11.63 -0.67 -14.13
C MET A 16 10.28 -1.35 -14.29
N LEU A 17 9.68 -1.81 -13.20
CA LEU A 17 8.35 -2.41 -13.26
C LEU A 17 7.31 -1.33 -13.56
N ASN A 18 6.22 -1.76 -14.19
CA ASN A 18 5.07 -0.88 -14.39
C ASN A 18 4.52 -0.51 -13.00
N PRO A 19 4.27 0.78 -12.72
CA PRO A 19 3.75 1.17 -11.41
C PRO A 19 2.44 0.48 -11.02
N LEU A 20 1.62 0.06 -12.00
CA LEU A 20 0.40 -0.71 -11.70
C LEU A 20 0.72 -2.13 -11.23
N GLN A 21 1.85 -2.71 -11.66
CA GLN A 21 2.31 -4.00 -11.14
C GLN A 21 2.73 -3.84 -9.67
N LEU A 22 3.45 -2.78 -9.36
CA LEU A 22 3.84 -2.48 -7.99
C LEU A 22 2.59 -2.27 -7.11
N ALA A 23 1.60 -1.54 -7.62
CA ALA A 23 0.36 -1.28 -6.89
C ALA A 23 -0.42 -2.58 -6.62
N LEU A 24 -0.44 -3.50 -7.57
CA LEU A 24 -1.09 -4.79 -7.40
C LEU A 24 -0.47 -5.58 -6.24
N ILE A 25 0.85 -5.61 -6.18
CA ILE A 25 1.56 -6.26 -5.06
C ILE A 25 1.28 -5.51 -3.75
N GLY A 26 1.36 -4.19 -3.77
CA GLY A 26 1.14 -3.37 -2.58
C GLY A 26 -0.27 -3.50 -2.03
N ASP A 27 -1.27 -3.65 -2.89
CA ASP A 27 -2.64 -3.90 -2.46
C ASP A 27 -2.72 -5.18 -1.64
N GLY A 28 -2.15 -6.28 -2.15
CA GLY A 28 -2.11 -7.56 -1.43
C GLY A 28 -1.38 -7.47 -0.10
N VAL A 29 -0.21 -6.83 -0.09
CA VAL A 29 0.60 -6.64 1.12
C VAL A 29 -0.17 -5.84 2.17
N TYR A 30 -0.76 -4.73 1.76
CA TYR A 30 -1.49 -3.86 2.69
C TYR A 30 -2.73 -4.55 3.25
N GLU A 31 -3.45 -5.30 2.42
CA GLU A 31 -4.61 -6.08 2.87
C GLU A 31 -4.23 -7.09 3.97
N VAL A 32 -3.17 -7.86 3.74
CA VAL A 32 -2.72 -8.84 4.73
C VAL A 32 -2.28 -8.14 6.01
N PHE A 33 -1.52 -7.05 5.87
CA PHE A 33 -1.05 -6.29 7.02
C PHE A 33 -2.21 -5.77 7.88
N ILE A 34 -3.21 -5.15 7.27
CA ILE A 34 -4.34 -4.57 7.99
C ILE A 34 -5.18 -5.66 8.66
N ARG A 35 -5.45 -6.75 7.93
CA ARG A 35 -6.21 -7.88 8.50
C ARG A 35 -5.47 -8.50 9.68
N ASN A 36 -4.18 -8.68 9.55
CA ASN A 36 -3.36 -9.23 10.64
C ASN A 36 -3.33 -8.29 11.85
N TYR A 37 -3.22 -6.99 11.60
CA TYR A 37 -3.27 -5.99 12.67
C TYR A 37 -4.60 -6.06 13.44
N ILE A 38 -5.72 -6.06 12.72
CA ILE A 38 -7.06 -6.12 13.35
C ILE A 38 -7.22 -7.42 14.14
N LEU A 39 -6.81 -8.55 13.56
CA LEU A 39 -6.87 -9.84 14.23
C LEU A 39 -6.01 -9.86 15.49
N SER A 40 -4.82 -9.28 15.46
CA SER A 40 -3.92 -9.23 16.61
C SER A 40 -4.48 -8.37 17.76
N GLU A 41 -5.24 -7.33 17.41
CA GLU A 41 -5.88 -6.48 18.41
C GLU A 41 -7.10 -7.15 19.05
N ASN A 42 -7.81 -7.98 18.30
CA ASN A 42 -8.97 -8.69 18.83
C ASN A 42 -9.25 -9.99 18.07
N ALA A 43 -8.65 -11.08 18.53
CA ALA A 43 -8.80 -12.40 17.92
C ALA A 43 -10.22 -12.98 18.06
N GLY A 44 -11.07 -12.37 18.90
CA GLY A 44 -12.45 -12.79 19.05
C GLY A 44 -13.40 -12.31 17.96
N LEU A 45 -12.93 -11.46 17.05
CA LEU A 45 -13.77 -10.98 15.96
C LEU A 45 -13.99 -12.07 14.90
N SER A 46 -15.21 -12.11 14.34
CA SER A 46 -15.50 -12.98 13.19
C SER A 46 -14.74 -12.49 11.95
N ALA A 47 -14.56 -13.38 10.98
CA ALA A 47 -13.95 -13.00 9.70
C ALA A 47 -14.69 -11.84 9.04
N HIS A 48 -16.03 -11.84 9.10
CA HIS A 48 -16.86 -10.76 8.55
C HIS A 48 -16.55 -9.42 9.24
N LYS A 49 -16.47 -9.40 10.56
CA LYS A 49 -16.16 -8.17 11.31
C LYS A 49 -14.76 -7.65 11.03
N ILE A 50 -13.80 -8.55 10.87
CA ILE A 50 -12.44 -8.18 10.46
C ILE A 50 -12.48 -7.53 9.09
N HIS A 51 -13.19 -8.11 8.13
CA HIS A 51 -13.34 -7.57 6.78
C HIS A 51 -13.95 -6.16 6.81
N VAL A 52 -15.04 -5.98 7.55
CA VAL A 52 -15.72 -4.67 7.64
C VAL A 52 -14.79 -3.61 8.23
N LYS A 53 -14.03 -3.95 9.27
CA LYS A 53 -13.06 -3.03 9.86
C LYS A 53 -11.92 -2.73 8.90
N ALA A 54 -11.43 -3.73 8.18
CA ALA A 54 -10.32 -3.57 7.23
C ALA A 54 -10.67 -2.60 6.11
N ILE A 55 -11.91 -2.60 5.63
CA ILE A 55 -12.35 -1.68 4.56
C ILE A 55 -12.07 -0.23 4.93
N GLN A 56 -12.21 0.15 6.20
CA GLN A 56 -11.98 1.53 6.63
C GLN A 56 -10.52 1.98 6.45
N TYR A 57 -9.59 1.03 6.43
CA TYR A 57 -8.16 1.31 6.21
C TYR A 57 -7.77 1.22 4.74
N VAL A 58 -8.40 0.31 3.98
CA VAL A 58 -7.94 -0.02 2.63
C VAL A 58 -8.71 0.69 1.52
N LYS A 59 -9.82 1.34 1.83
CA LYS A 59 -10.56 2.10 0.82
C LYS A 59 -9.72 3.26 0.28
N ALA A 60 -9.98 3.66 -0.96
CA ALA A 60 -9.18 4.66 -1.66
C ALA A 60 -9.06 5.98 -0.90
N LYS A 61 -10.16 6.46 -0.32
CA LYS A 61 -10.13 7.70 0.46
C LYS A 61 -9.20 7.61 1.66
N ALA A 62 -9.22 6.49 2.39
CA ALA A 62 -8.35 6.30 3.55
C ALA A 62 -6.88 6.29 3.13
N GLN A 63 -6.54 5.55 2.08
CA GLN A 63 -5.18 5.50 1.57
C GLN A 63 -4.73 6.87 1.06
N SER A 64 -5.61 7.60 0.38
CA SER A 64 -5.34 8.96 -0.10
C SER A 64 -5.04 9.91 1.07
N ASP A 65 -5.85 9.88 2.11
CA ASP A 65 -5.65 10.73 3.30
C ASP A 65 -4.33 10.41 4.00
N ILE A 66 -4.01 9.12 4.13
CA ILE A 66 -2.77 8.68 4.76
C ILE A 66 -1.56 9.17 3.98
N ILE A 67 -1.54 8.95 2.67
CA ILE A 67 -0.36 9.34 1.87
C ILE A 67 -0.20 10.85 1.79
N ASN A 68 -1.28 11.60 1.77
CA ASN A 68 -1.21 13.05 1.82
C ASN A 68 -0.55 13.53 3.11
N ALA A 69 -0.81 12.86 4.22
CA ALA A 69 -0.19 13.18 5.50
C ALA A 69 1.29 12.79 5.56
N LEU A 70 1.70 11.74 4.83
CA LEU A 70 3.06 11.19 4.88
C LEU A 70 3.96 11.63 3.74
N GLU A 71 3.44 12.28 2.72
CA GLU A 71 4.21 12.60 1.50
C GLU A 71 5.49 13.36 1.81
N GLY A 72 5.44 14.32 2.74
CA GLY A 72 6.61 15.13 3.11
C GLY A 72 7.70 14.35 3.85
N GLU A 73 7.40 13.14 4.32
CA GLU A 73 8.36 12.30 5.04
C GLU A 73 8.95 11.19 4.15
N LEU A 74 8.55 11.12 2.88
CA LEU A 74 9.05 10.10 1.97
C LEU A 74 10.48 10.41 1.53
N LYS A 75 11.30 9.36 1.42
CA LYS A 75 12.63 9.45 0.84
C LYS A 75 12.51 9.72 -0.66
N GLU A 76 13.62 10.13 -1.29
CA GLU A 76 13.62 10.49 -2.71
C GLU A 76 13.12 9.36 -3.61
N ASP A 77 13.61 8.14 -3.42
CA ASP A 77 13.18 6.99 -4.22
C ASP A 77 11.72 6.62 -3.96
N GLU A 78 11.28 6.73 -2.72
CA GLU A 78 9.90 6.47 -2.32
C GLU A 78 8.95 7.47 -2.98
N LEU A 79 9.30 8.74 -2.95
CA LEU A 79 8.49 9.79 -3.57
C LEU A 79 8.39 9.59 -5.08
N TYR A 80 9.50 9.18 -5.72
CA TYR A 80 9.52 8.89 -7.15
C TYR A 80 8.53 7.77 -7.50
N ILE A 81 8.55 6.67 -6.75
CA ILE A 81 7.63 5.55 -6.97
C ILE A 81 6.18 5.94 -6.71
N TYR A 82 5.93 6.66 -5.62
CA TYR A 82 4.59 7.15 -5.31
C TYR A 82 4.03 7.99 -6.46
N LYS A 83 4.79 8.95 -6.94
CA LYS A 83 4.35 9.83 -8.03
C LYS A 83 4.10 9.07 -9.33
N ARG A 84 4.93 8.09 -9.65
CA ARG A 84 4.71 7.25 -10.82
C ARG A 84 3.39 6.48 -10.71
N GLY A 85 3.09 5.92 -9.55
CA GLY A 85 1.83 5.23 -9.32
C GLY A 85 0.63 6.16 -9.41
N ARG A 86 0.73 7.32 -8.76
CA ARG A 86 -0.33 8.33 -8.80
C ARG A 86 -0.62 8.81 -10.23
N ASN A 87 0.42 8.95 -11.04
CA ASN A 87 0.31 9.48 -12.39
C ASN A 87 0.11 8.39 -13.46
N ALA A 88 0.08 7.12 -13.08
CA ALA A 88 -0.12 6.04 -14.01
C ALA A 88 -1.52 6.13 -14.64
N LYS A 89 -1.58 5.87 -15.95
CA LYS A 89 -2.87 5.81 -16.64
C LYS A 89 -3.49 4.45 -16.42
N SER A 90 -4.59 4.42 -15.66
CA SER A 90 -5.39 3.22 -15.49
C SER A 90 -6.45 3.17 -16.60
N ALA A 91 -6.70 1.99 -17.15
CA ALA A 91 -7.70 1.79 -18.19
C ALA A 91 -9.11 2.12 -17.69
N THR A 92 -9.36 1.91 -16.40
CA THR A 92 -10.68 2.15 -15.80
C THR A 92 -10.54 2.77 -14.43
N VAL A 93 -11.29 3.85 -14.19
CA VAL A 93 -11.52 4.40 -12.87
C VAL A 93 -12.93 3.97 -12.48
N PRO A 94 -13.15 3.42 -11.25
CA PRO A 94 -14.49 3.03 -10.84
C PRO A 94 -15.49 4.19 -11.00
N LYS A 95 -16.68 3.86 -11.45
CA LYS A 95 -17.72 4.81 -11.74
C LYS A 95 -18.14 5.55 -10.50
N ASN A 96 -18.17 6.41 -9.98
CA ASN A 96 -18.49 7.10 -8.72
C ASN A 96 -17.28 7.27 -7.80
N ALA A 97 -16.08 6.84 -8.23
CA ALA A 97 -14.89 7.07 -7.43
C ALA A 97 -14.43 8.51 -7.58
N ASN A 98 -13.90 9.07 -6.50
CA ASN A 98 -13.16 10.32 -6.56
C ASN A 98 -11.84 10.02 -7.28
N VAL A 99 -11.60 10.64 -8.43
CA VAL A 99 -10.44 10.37 -9.28
C VAL A 99 -9.12 10.65 -8.55
N ARG A 100 -9.07 11.73 -7.78
CA ARG A 100 -7.88 12.10 -7.02
C ARG A 100 -7.55 11.06 -5.95
N ASP A 101 -8.56 10.64 -5.19
CA ASP A 101 -8.37 9.62 -4.15
C ASP A 101 -7.94 8.29 -4.76
N TYR A 102 -8.55 7.91 -5.88
CA TYR A 102 -8.19 6.68 -6.58
C TYR A 102 -6.73 6.71 -7.04
N ARG A 103 -6.29 7.81 -7.62
CA ARG A 103 -4.89 7.96 -8.08
C ARG A 103 -3.91 7.97 -6.92
N ASN A 104 -4.23 8.69 -5.85
CA ASN A 104 -3.38 8.71 -4.67
C ASN A 104 -3.27 7.33 -4.03
N ALA A 105 -4.39 6.59 -3.99
CA ALA A 105 -4.41 5.22 -3.48
C ALA A 105 -3.52 4.30 -4.35
N THR A 106 -3.57 4.44 -5.66
CA THR A 106 -2.70 3.68 -6.57
C THR A 106 -1.23 3.98 -6.29
N GLY A 107 -0.89 5.25 -6.10
CA GLY A 107 0.47 5.64 -5.72
C GLY A 107 0.90 5.09 -4.37
N PHE A 108 0.01 5.13 -3.39
CA PHE A 108 0.23 4.54 -2.07
C PHE A 108 0.54 3.05 -2.18
N GLU A 109 -0.29 2.32 -2.92
CA GLU A 109 -0.11 0.89 -3.11
C GLU A 109 1.18 0.57 -3.87
N ALA A 110 1.53 1.38 -4.87
CA ALA A 110 2.79 1.21 -5.60
C ALA A 110 4.00 1.38 -4.66
N LEU A 111 3.94 2.34 -3.75
CA LEU A 111 4.99 2.55 -2.75
C LEU A 111 5.12 1.35 -1.82
N VAL A 112 4.00 0.84 -1.30
CA VAL A 112 3.99 -0.35 -0.44
C VAL A 112 4.59 -1.54 -1.19
N GLY A 113 4.18 -1.75 -2.44
CA GLY A 113 4.71 -2.83 -3.28
C GLY A 113 6.22 -2.71 -3.51
N TYR A 114 6.70 -1.50 -3.77
CA TYR A 114 8.13 -1.23 -3.95
C TYR A 114 8.94 -1.57 -2.70
N LEU A 115 8.48 -1.11 -1.54
CA LEU A 115 9.18 -1.38 -0.28
C LEU A 115 9.19 -2.89 0.04
N TYR A 116 8.10 -3.57 -0.23
CA TYR A 116 8.00 -5.00 -0.03
C TYR A 116 8.95 -5.76 -0.96
N LEU A 117 8.88 -5.48 -2.26
CA LEU A 117 9.66 -6.22 -3.27
C LEU A 117 11.16 -5.98 -3.15
N THR A 118 11.57 -4.81 -2.65
CA THR A 118 12.99 -4.48 -2.50
C THR A 118 13.55 -4.88 -1.14
N GLY A 119 12.79 -5.62 -0.33
CA GLY A 119 13.25 -6.12 0.96
C GLY A 119 13.52 -5.05 2.00
N LYS A 120 12.87 -3.89 1.89
CA LYS A 120 13.02 -2.77 2.84
C LYS A 120 12.14 -2.99 4.05
N GLU A 121 12.38 -4.08 4.77
CA GLU A 121 11.52 -4.54 5.86
C GLU A 121 11.35 -3.51 6.97
N GLU A 122 12.45 -2.96 7.46
CA GLU A 122 12.40 -1.95 8.54
C GLU A 122 11.64 -0.70 8.10
N ARG A 123 11.93 -0.21 6.89
CA ARG A 123 11.26 0.98 6.37
C ARG A 123 9.78 0.71 6.13
N LEU A 124 9.44 -0.46 5.62
CA LEU A 124 8.04 -0.85 5.40
C LEU A 124 7.29 -0.92 6.73
N ASN A 125 7.87 -1.53 7.75
CA ASN A 125 7.26 -1.59 9.08
C ASN A 125 7.04 -0.19 9.65
N GLU A 126 8.02 0.69 9.55
CA GLU A 126 7.91 2.08 9.99
C GLU A 126 6.78 2.81 9.28
N PHE A 127 6.72 2.64 7.95
CA PHE A 127 5.66 3.26 7.12
C PHE A 127 4.28 2.74 7.50
N LEU A 128 4.13 1.42 7.63
CA LEU A 128 2.85 0.80 7.98
C LEU A 128 2.38 1.19 9.39
N LEU A 129 3.30 1.31 10.32
CA LEU A 129 2.96 1.78 11.67
C LEU A 129 2.40 3.20 11.64
N LYS A 130 3.01 4.08 10.85
CA LYS A 130 2.51 5.45 10.66
C LYS A 130 1.13 5.47 10.01
N CYS A 131 0.86 4.55 9.08
CA CYS A 131 -0.47 4.43 8.46
C CYS A 131 -1.54 4.17 9.50
N ILE A 132 -1.27 3.29 10.45
CA ILE A 132 -2.20 2.97 11.54
C ILE A 132 -2.39 4.17 12.45
N GLU A 133 -1.32 4.84 12.85
CA GLU A 133 -1.38 6.00 13.72
C GLU A 133 -2.18 7.14 13.12
N ILE A 134 -2.03 7.40 11.84
CA ILE A 134 -2.74 8.48 11.15
C ILE A 134 -4.22 8.16 11.00
N HIS A 135 -4.55 6.91 10.73
CA HIS A 135 -5.93 6.50 10.52
C HIS A 135 -6.76 6.59 11.81
N VAL A 136 -6.15 6.39 12.95
CA VAL A 136 -6.84 6.50 14.24
C VAL A 136 -7.23 7.98 14.58
#